data_151dd80467628ca4e3d9e13c8d6b4cd0
#
_entry.id   151dd80467628ca4e3d9e13c8d6b4cd0
#
_cell.length_a   1.000
_cell.length_b   1.000
_cell.length_c   1.000
_cell.angle_alpha   90.00
_cell.angle_beta   90.00
_cell.angle_gamma   90.00
#
_symmetry.space_group_name_H-M   'P 1'
#
loop_
_entity.id
_entity.type
_entity.pdbx_description
1 polymer ?
#
loop_
_entity_poly.entity_id
_entity_poly.type
_entity_poly.pdbx_seq_one_letter_code
_entity_poly.pdbx_strand_id
1 'polypeptide(L)'
;MSDLSWWFSPHPAWEPGEDWPEVVPVVRYETDGEVALIDPFLPPEGEFDPHGKPVRVLLTQGAHYRGTRDFVERFDASVWAPPRAAWRKIPNPSTTDELPVGVEAIELDGEPQQVVFFIPEHATLVSGDVLSGTGGRLHVFVDEADHEPLLASLDALGELPIERVIIPHGELILSDGAARLRTAVAESRAG
;
A
#
# COMPACT_ATOMS: atom_id res chain seq x y z
N MET A 1 21.06 6.71 -2.28
CA MET A 1 20.27 6.31 -3.49
C MET A 1 19.21 5.36 -3.01
N SER A 2 17.97 5.49 -3.48
CA SER A 2 16.93 4.54 -3.08
C SER A 2 16.62 3.54 -4.20
N ASP A 3 16.07 2.38 -3.84
CA ASP A 3 15.58 1.37 -4.75
C ASP A 3 14.13 1.03 -4.43
N LEU A 4 13.32 0.79 -5.45
CA LEU A 4 11.92 0.41 -5.33
C LEU A 4 11.66 -0.85 -6.14
N SER A 5 11.25 -1.88 -5.47
CA SER A 5 10.90 -3.16 -6.06
C SER A 5 9.64 -3.74 -5.42
N TRP A 6 9.11 -4.80 -5.99
CA TRP A 6 7.97 -5.53 -5.43
C TRP A 6 8.04 -7.00 -5.82
N TRP A 7 7.38 -7.82 -5.01
CA TRP A 7 7.11 -9.21 -5.36
C TRP A 7 5.64 -9.51 -5.15
N PHE A 8 5.19 -10.65 -5.63
CA PHE A 8 3.83 -11.12 -5.41
C PHE A 8 3.84 -12.29 -4.45
N SER A 9 2.91 -12.28 -3.48
CA SER A 9 2.73 -13.38 -2.53
C SER A 9 1.29 -13.85 -2.54
N PRO A 10 1.05 -15.17 -2.42
CA PRO A 10 -0.29 -15.71 -2.24
C PRO A 10 -0.96 -15.12 -1.00
N HIS A 11 -2.22 -14.74 -1.13
CA HIS A 11 -3.00 -14.25 0.01
C HIS A 11 -3.66 -15.43 0.73
N PRO A 12 -3.37 -15.68 2.03
CA PRO A 12 -3.80 -16.89 2.72
C PRO A 12 -5.32 -17.00 2.94
N ALA A 13 -6.04 -15.89 2.81
CA ALA A 13 -7.51 -15.85 2.93
C ALA A 13 -8.22 -15.89 1.56
N TRP A 14 -7.47 -16.04 0.46
CA TRP A 14 -8.09 -16.14 -0.86
C TRP A 14 -8.69 -17.55 -1.05
N GLU A 15 -9.90 -17.58 -1.60
CA GLU A 15 -10.60 -18.81 -1.96
C GLU A 15 -11.01 -18.79 -3.44
N PRO A 16 -11.07 -19.94 -4.11
CA PRO A 16 -11.51 -20.01 -5.51
C PRO A 16 -12.92 -19.43 -5.69
N GLY A 17 -13.04 -18.40 -6.52
CA GLY A 17 -14.30 -17.71 -6.80
C GLY A 17 -14.37 -16.29 -6.24
N GLU A 18 -13.35 -15.87 -5.50
CA GLU A 18 -13.19 -14.45 -5.10
C GLU A 18 -13.01 -13.55 -6.33
N ASP A 19 -13.50 -12.33 -6.24
CA ASP A 19 -13.44 -11.31 -7.30
C ASP A 19 -12.13 -10.50 -7.30
N TRP A 20 -11.18 -10.89 -6.45
CA TRP A 20 -9.84 -10.30 -6.33
C TRP A 20 -8.75 -11.37 -6.55
N PRO A 21 -7.52 -10.99 -6.94
CA PRO A 21 -6.50 -11.95 -7.32
C PRO A 21 -5.95 -12.75 -6.13
N GLU A 22 -5.60 -14.02 -6.38
CA GLU A 22 -4.95 -14.92 -5.43
C GLU A 22 -3.65 -14.36 -4.87
N VAL A 23 -2.94 -13.59 -5.68
CA VAL A 23 -1.64 -13.02 -5.31
C VAL A 23 -1.74 -11.51 -5.18
N VAL A 24 -1.08 -10.98 -4.15
CA VAL A 24 -1.04 -9.53 -3.88
C VAL A 24 0.40 -9.02 -3.91
N PRO A 25 0.64 -7.79 -4.37
CA PRO A 25 1.96 -7.19 -4.36
C PRO A 25 2.39 -6.84 -2.93
N VAL A 26 3.68 -6.98 -2.68
CA VAL A 26 4.39 -6.45 -1.53
C VAL A 26 5.41 -5.46 -2.04
N VAL A 27 5.39 -4.25 -1.57
CA VAL A 27 6.34 -3.22 -1.98
C VAL A 27 7.54 -3.20 -1.05
N ARG A 28 8.74 -3.23 -1.61
CA ARG A 28 10.01 -3.01 -0.94
C ARG A 28 10.60 -1.68 -1.40
N TYR A 29 10.78 -0.78 -0.46
CA TYR A 29 11.52 0.45 -0.64
C TYR A 29 12.79 0.39 0.21
N GLU A 30 13.93 0.49 -0.44
CA GLU A 30 15.23 0.37 0.22
C GLU A 30 16.03 1.65 0.05
N THR A 31 16.57 2.14 1.16
CA THR A 31 17.50 3.26 1.22
C THR A 31 18.89 2.78 1.67
N ASP A 32 19.86 3.68 1.75
CA ASP A 32 21.16 3.34 2.33
C ASP A 32 21.03 2.97 3.83
N GLY A 33 20.00 3.44 4.52
CA GLY A 33 19.82 3.30 5.96
C GLY A 33 18.85 2.21 6.42
N GLU A 34 17.86 1.85 5.62
CA GLU A 34 16.80 0.93 6.03
C GLU A 34 16.08 0.28 4.84
N VAL A 35 15.34 -0.80 5.13
CA VAL A 35 14.40 -1.43 4.21
C VAL A 35 12.98 -1.24 4.75
N ALA A 36 12.12 -0.59 3.99
CA ALA A 36 10.70 -0.47 4.28
C ALA A 36 9.88 -1.44 3.42
N LEU A 37 8.90 -2.07 4.02
CA LEU A 37 7.97 -2.99 3.38
C LEU A 37 6.55 -2.50 3.58
N ILE A 38 5.78 -2.36 2.50
CA ILE A 38 4.39 -1.92 2.58
C ILE A 38 3.47 -3.12 2.44
N ASP A 39 2.58 -3.31 3.43
CA ASP A 39 1.58 -4.37 3.52
C ASP A 39 2.16 -5.79 3.28
N PRO A 40 3.23 -6.22 4.01
CA PRO A 40 4.04 -7.31 3.57
C PRO A 40 3.49 -8.71 3.87
N PHE A 41 3.72 -9.61 2.92
CA PHE A 41 3.90 -11.05 3.13
C PHE A 41 5.33 -11.43 2.81
N LEU A 42 5.81 -12.54 3.37
CA LEU A 42 7.12 -13.09 2.98
C LEU A 42 7.11 -13.45 1.48
N PRO A 43 8.27 -13.34 0.80
CA PRO A 43 8.41 -13.87 -0.57
C PRO A 43 8.01 -15.35 -0.65
N PRO A 44 7.51 -15.82 -1.79
CA PRO A 44 7.09 -17.22 -1.96
C PRO A 44 8.17 -18.25 -1.60
N GLU A 45 9.44 -17.98 -1.89
CA GLU A 45 10.57 -18.80 -1.51
C GLU A 45 10.90 -18.70 0.00
N GLY A 46 10.20 -17.83 0.74
CA GLY A 46 10.42 -17.61 2.16
C GLY A 46 11.74 -16.90 2.50
N GLU A 47 12.49 -16.48 1.50
CA GLU A 47 13.77 -15.79 1.64
C GLU A 47 13.57 -14.28 1.53
N PHE A 48 13.92 -13.56 2.59
CA PHE A 48 14.00 -12.11 2.62
C PHE A 48 15.33 -11.72 3.25
N ASP A 49 16.12 -10.95 2.53
CA ASP A 49 17.40 -10.43 3.02
C ASP A 49 17.34 -8.90 3.10
N PRO A 50 17.38 -8.32 4.30
CA PRO A 50 17.50 -6.88 4.51
C PRO A 50 18.93 -6.35 4.32
N HIS A 51 19.91 -7.19 3.94
CA HIS A 51 21.32 -6.82 3.80
C HIS A 51 21.93 -6.21 5.07
N GLY A 52 21.47 -6.67 6.26
CA GLY A 52 21.91 -6.14 7.55
C GLY A 52 21.35 -4.77 7.93
N LYS A 53 20.39 -4.24 7.15
CA LYS A 53 19.72 -2.98 7.43
C LYS A 53 18.52 -3.19 8.38
N PRO A 54 18.15 -2.18 9.19
CA PRO A 54 16.89 -2.16 9.91
C PRO A 54 15.70 -2.37 8.96
N VAL A 55 14.69 -3.10 9.44
CA VAL A 55 13.46 -3.35 8.69
C VAL A 55 12.32 -2.55 9.30
N ARG A 56 11.52 -1.93 8.47
CA ARG A 56 10.31 -1.22 8.85
C ARG A 56 9.13 -1.73 8.03
N VAL A 57 8.05 -2.05 8.71
CA VAL A 57 6.77 -2.38 8.09
C VAL A 57 5.88 -1.14 8.09
N LEU A 58 5.30 -0.83 6.96
CA LEU A 58 4.33 0.24 6.78
C LEU A 58 2.99 -0.38 6.41
N LEU A 59 1.93 -0.03 7.11
CA LEU A 59 0.59 -0.52 6.84
C LEU A 59 -0.25 0.58 6.19
N THR A 60 -0.87 0.31 5.05
CA THR A 60 -1.86 1.23 4.47
C THR A 60 -3.13 1.26 5.31
N GLN A 61 -3.47 0.15 5.96
CA GLN A 61 -4.61 0.02 6.87
C GLN A 61 -4.40 -1.12 7.87
N GLY A 62 -5.24 -1.18 8.90
CA GLY A 62 -5.10 -2.18 9.96
C GLY A 62 -5.35 -3.62 9.51
N ALA A 63 -6.22 -3.85 8.53
CA ALA A 63 -6.47 -5.19 7.97
C ALA A 63 -5.25 -5.75 7.22
N HIS A 64 -4.39 -4.88 6.70
CA HIS A 64 -3.17 -5.25 5.97
C HIS A 64 -1.98 -5.60 6.87
N TYR A 65 -2.20 -5.89 8.17
CA TYR A 65 -1.13 -6.40 9.03
C TYR A 65 -0.51 -7.72 8.50
N ARG A 66 -1.22 -8.48 7.70
CA ARG A 66 -0.77 -9.61 6.86
C ARG A 66 0.37 -10.43 7.51
N GLY A 67 1.54 -10.54 6.86
CA GLY A 67 2.75 -11.20 7.35
C GLY A 67 3.62 -10.37 8.31
N THR A 68 3.15 -9.23 8.81
CA THR A 68 3.94 -8.32 9.67
C THR A 68 4.56 -9.04 10.86
N ARG A 69 3.86 -10.02 11.45
CA ARG A 69 4.40 -10.81 12.57
C ARG A 69 5.73 -11.48 12.22
N ASP A 70 5.83 -12.08 11.03
CA ASP A 70 7.05 -12.76 10.61
C ASP A 70 8.23 -11.79 10.52
N PHE A 71 7.99 -10.56 10.05
CA PHE A 71 9.02 -9.54 9.98
C PHE A 71 9.42 -9.01 11.36
N VAL A 72 8.48 -8.83 12.27
CA VAL A 72 8.77 -8.45 13.66
C VAL A 72 9.58 -9.54 14.37
N GLU A 73 9.14 -10.80 14.28
CA GLU A 73 9.80 -11.91 15.00
C GLU A 73 11.17 -12.30 14.42
N ARG A 74 11.35 -12.20 13.08
CA ARG A 74 12.57 -12.66 12.41
C ARG A 74 13.60 -11.56 12.19
N PHE A 75 13.16 -10.30 12.06
CA PHE A 75 14.03 -9.18 11.66
C PHE A 75 13.95 -8.00 12.62
N ASP A 76 13.27 -8.15 13.77
CA ASP A 76 13.05 -7.07 14.75
C ASP A 76 12.47 -5.79 14.10
N ALA A 77 11.56 -6.00 13.14
CA ALA A 77 10.99 -4.92 12.35
C ALA A 77 10.15 -3.97 13.23
N SER A 78 10.35 -2.67 13.06
CA SER A 78 9.43 -1.67 13.59
C SER A 78 8.20 -1.55 12.69
N VAL A 79 7.04 -1.18 13.27
CA VAL A 79 5.78 -1.07 12.54
C VAL A 79 5.23 0.34 12.61
N TRP A 80 4.94 0.92 11.46
CA TRP A 80 4.15 2.12 11.31
C TRP A 80 2.75 1.76 10.77
N ALA A 81 1.72 2.34 11.35
CA ALA A 81 0.35 2.17 10.88
C ALA A 81 -0.43 3.48 11.02
N PRO A 82 -1.49 3.69 10.23
CA PRO A 82 -2.34 4.86 10.38
C PRO A 82 -2.84 4.99 11.83
N PRO A 83 -2.91 6.21 12.41
CA PRO A 83 -3.25 6.41 13.83
C PRO A 83 -4.61 5.82 14.24
N ARG A 84 -5.54 5.71 13.30
CA ARG A 84 -6.90 5.17 13.54
C ARG A 84 -7.04 3.70 13.14
N ALA A 85 -6.00 3.09 12.60
CA ALA A 85 -6.06 1.71 12.15
C ALA A 85 -6.19 0.72 13.30
N ALA A 86 -7.10 -0.23 13.18
CA ALA A 86 -7.33 -1.30 14.16
C ALA A 86 -6.45 -2.52 13.83
N TRP A 87 -5.13 -2.45 14.11
CA TRP A 87 -4.18 -3.49 13.73
C TRP A 87 -3.54 -4.28 14.90
N ARG A 88 -3.98 -4.08 16.13
CA ARG A 88 -3.40 -4.63 17.37
C ARG A 88 -3.51 -6.15 17.51
N LYS A 89 -3.25 -6.90 16.45
CA LYS A 89 -3.22 -8.37 16.46
C LYS A 89 -1.80 -8.94 16.67
N ILE A 90 -0.78 -8.07 16.72
CA ILE A 90 0.61 -8.46 16.93
C ILE A 90 0.98 -8.19 18.37
N PRO A 91 1.41 -9.21 19.13
CA PRO A 91 1.89 -8.98 20.50
C PRO A 91 3.15 -8.12 20.53
N ASN A 92 3.11 -7.02 21.29
CA ASN A 92 4.25 -6.15 21.55
C ASN A 92 5.07 -5.72 20.31
N PRO A 93 4.42 -5.17 19.26
CA PRO A 93 5.20 -4.67 18.12
C PRO A 93 6.05 -3.47 18.58
N SER A 94 7.26 -3.37 18.05
CA SER A 94 8.00 -2.11 18.11
C SER A 94 7.30 -1.13 17.17
N THR A 95 6.56 -0.16 17.71
CA THR A 95 5.88 0.86 16.91
C THR A 95 6.77 2.08 16.71
N THR A 96 6.58 2.74 15.57
CA THR A 96 7.25 4.00 15.26
C THR A 96 6.26 4.97 14.65
N ASP A 97 6.40 6.25 14.98
CA ASP A 97 5.66 7.35 14.36
C ASP A 97 6.43 7.96 13.17
N GLU A 98 7.66 7.50 12.93
CA GLU A 98 8.52 7.99 11.88
C GLU A 98 8.35 7.17 10.61
N LEU A 99 8.26 7.85 9.47
CA LEU A 99 8.32 7.26 8.15
C LEU A 99 9.76 7.20 7.62
N PRO A 100 10.07 6.25 6.73
CA PRO A 100 11.34 6.26 6.00
C PRO A 100 11.52 7.54 5.22
N VAL A 101 12.75 7.99 5.09
CA VAL A 101 13.07 9.16 4.25
C VAL A 101 12.64 8.89 2.81
N GLY A 102 11.85 9.79 2.24
CA GLY A 102 11.35 9.67 0.87
C GLY A 102 10.04 8.90 0.73
N VAL A 103 9.38 8.56 1.84
CA VAL A 103 8.01 8.03 1.85
C VAL A 103 7.09 9.03 2.51
N GLU A 104 5.98 9.33 1.87
CA GLU A 104 4.93 10.20 2.38
C GLU A 104 3.66 9.38 2.61
N ALA A 105 3.09 9.45 3.82
CA ALA A 105 1.76 8.89 4.10
C ALA A 105 0.72 10.01 3.94
N ILE A 106 -0.24 9.78 3.08
CA ILE A 106 -1.31 10.75 2.78
C ILE A 106 -2.62 10.19 3.32
N GLU A 107 -3.21 10.90 4.28
CA GLU A 107 -4.54 10.60 4.82
C GLU A 107 -5.60 10.94 3.78
N LEU A 108 -6.69 10.17 3.78
CA LEU A 108 -7.81 10.35 2.86
C LEU A 108 -9.05 10.74 3.66
N ASP A 109 -9.68 11.84 3.25
CA ASP A 109 -10.98 12.21 3.78
C ASP A 109 -12.02 11.16 3.34
N GLY A 110 -12.90 10.76 4.25
CA GLY A 110 -13.84 9.66 4.01
C GLY A 110 -13.31 8.25 4.37
N GLU A 111 -11.97 8.07 4.44
CA GLU A 111 -11.34 6.79 4.80
C GLU A 111 -10.30 6.93 5.94
N PRO A 112 -10.72 7.36 7.14
CA PRO A 112 -9.79 7.75 8.21
C PRO A 112 -8.96 6.60 8.80
N GLN A 113 -9.23 5.35 8.42
CA GLN A 113 -8.48 4.17 8.86
C GLN A 113 -7.42 3.73 7.84
N GLN A 114 -7.39 4.38 6.68
CA GLN A 114 -6.46 4.09 5.60
C GLN A 114 -5.58 5.29 5.26
N VAL A 115 -4.44 5.01 4.69
CA VAL A 115 -3.57 5.97 4.03
C VAL A 115 -3.11 5.40 2.70
N VAL A 116 -2.68 6.28 1.81
CA VAL A 116 -1.88 5.90 0.66
C VAL A 116 -0.43 6.34 0.91
N PHE A 117 0.52 5.57 0.39
CA PHE A 117 1.93 5.99 0.43
C PHE A 117 2.35 6.51 -0.93
N PHE A 118 2.94 7.70 -0.94
CA PHE A 118 3.56 8.27 -2.12
C PHE A 118 5.08 8.24 -1.96
N ILE A 119 5.79 7.78 -2.98
CA ILE A 119 7.25 7.69 -3.04
C ILE A 119 7.73 8.58 -4.20
N PRO A 120 7.99 9.88 -3.93
CA PRO A 120 8.26 10.89 -4.97
C PRO A 120 9.41 10.53 -5.89
N GLU A 121 10.55 10.06 -5.35
CA GLU A 121 11.75 9.71 -6.14
C GLU A 121 11.45 8.65 -7.22
N HIS A 122 10.44 7.80 -6.96
CA HIS A 122 10.02 6.75 -7.87
C HIS A 122 8.70 7.04 -8.57
N ALA A 123 8.11 8.22 -8.38
CA ALA A 123 6.80 8.61 -8.93
C ALA A 123 5.75 7.50 -8.71
N THR A 124 5.72 6.90 -7.52
CA THR A 124 4.92 5.72 -7.24
C THR A 124 3.96 5.96 -6.08
N LEU A 125 2.67 5.63 -6.31
CA LEU A 125 1.62 5.59 -5.31
C LEU A 125 1.35 4.13 -4.92
N VAL A 126 1.25 3.84 -3.62
CA VAL A 126 0.74 2.57 -3.10
C VAL A 126 -0.60 2.84 -2.44
N SER A 127 -1.67 2.28 -3.00
CA SER A 127 -3.03 2.83 -2.79
C SER A 127 -3.79 2.24 -1.59
N GLY A 128 -3.35 1.13 -1.00
CA GLY A 128 -4.25 0.38 -0.12
C GLY A 128 -5.52 -0.05 -0.87
N ASP A 129 -6.64 -0.28 -0.16
CA ASP A 129 -7.88 -0.80 -0.75
C ASP A 129 -8.77 0.27 -1.38
N VAL A 130 -8.40 1.54 -1.37
CA VAL A 130 -9.22 2.60 -1.97
C VAL A 130 -9.25 2.56 -3.50
N LEU A 131 -8.34 1.81 -4.11
CA LEU A 131 -8.29 1.59 -5.55
C LEU A 131 -8.20 0.10 -5.88
N SER A 132 -8.85 -0.29 -6.96
CA SER A 132 -8.67 -1.61 -7.60
C SER A 132 -8.27 -1.43 -9.07
N GLY A 133 -7.68 -2.48 -9.67
CA GLY A 133 -7.20 -2.46 -11.05
C GLY A 133 -7.72 -3.64 -11.84
N THR A 134 -8.34 -3.37 -13.00
CA THR A 134 -8.81 -4.41 -13.90
C THR A 134 -8.68 -3.96 -15.36
N GLY A 135 -8.08 -4.81 -16.21
CA GLY A 135 -7.89 -4.52 -17.63
C GLY A 135 -7.10 -3.24 -17.89
N GLY A 136 -6.09 -2.96 -17.06
CA GLY A 136 -5.27 -1.75 -17.16
C GLY A 136 -5.99 -0.46 -16.73
N ARG A 137 -7.16 -0.55 -16.09
CA ARG A 137 -7.94 0.60 -15.60
C ARG A 137 -7.94 0.62 -14.09
N LEU A 138 -7.93 1.81 -13.51
CA LEU A 138 -8.21 2.03 -12.09
C LEU A 138 -9.70 2.17 -11.86
N HIS A 139 -10.16 1.64 -10.75
CA HIS A 139 -11.49 1.86 -10.22
C HIS A 139 -11.37 2.34 -8.78
N VAL A 140 -12.18 3.31 -8.39
CA VAL A 140 -12.29 3.70 -6.99
C VAL A 140 -13.13 2.64 -6.29
N PHE A 141 -12.56 2.06 -5.23
CA PHE A 141 -13.28 1.13 -4.37
C PHE A 141 -13.82 1.91 -3.19
N VAL A 142 -15.13 2.01 -3.08
CA VAL A 142 -15.81 2.78 -2.04
C VAL A 142 -16.88 1.93 -1.41
N ASP A 143 -16.86 1.86 -0.09
CA ASP A 143 -17.96 1.36 0.71
C ASP A 143 -18.87 2.55 1.10
N GLU A 144 -20.11 2.43 0.86
CA GLU A 144 -21.35 3.24 0.88
C GLU A 144 -21.39 4.67 1.46
N ALA A 145 -20.58 5.12 2.42
CA ALA A 145 -21.03 6.23 3.26
C ALA A 145 -20.48 7.63 2.94
N ASP A 146 -19.20 7.76 2.53
CA ASP A 146 -18.56 9.08 2.37
C ASP A 146 -17.81 9.22 1.04
N HIS A 147 -18.52 8.97 -0.05
CA HIS A 147 -17.99 8.92 -1.40
C HIS A 147 -17.29 10.21 -1.83
N GLU A 148 -17.94 11.35 -1.68
CA GLU A 148 -17.40 12.62 -2.21
C GLU A 148 -16.15 13.12 -1.47
N PRO A 149 -16.01 13.03 -0.14
CA PRO A 149 -14.75 13.36 0.52
C PRO A 149 -13.57 12.50 0.05
N LEU A 150 -13.78 11.19 -0.13
CA LEU A 150 -12.74 10.31 -0.67
C LEU A 150 -12.41 10.68 -2.12
N LEU A 151 -13.40 10.90 -2.97
CA LEU A 151 -13.19 11.31 -4.36
C LEU A 151 -12.43 12.64 -4.46
N ALA A 152 -12.70 13.59 -3.57
CA ALA A 152 -11.97 14.86 -3.52
C ALA A 152 -10.51 14.65 -3.11
N SER A 153 -10.24 13.75 -2.14
CA SER A 153 -8.87 13.40 -1.76
C SER A 153 -8.11 12.70 -2.89
N LEU A 154 -8.76 11.75 -3.58
CA LEU A 154 -8.15 11.06 -4.72
C LEU A 154 -7.92 11.99 -5.93
N ASP A 155 -8.80 12.97 -6.14
CA ASP A 155 -8.63 13.99 -7.19
C ASP A 155 -7.38 14.85 -6.92
N ALA A 156 -7.20 15.26 -5.65
CA ALA A 156 -6.01 16.00 -5.22
C ALA A 156 -4.71 15.17 -5.44
N LEU A 157 -4.74 13.86 -5.21
CA LEU A 157 -3.62 12.98 -5.52
C LEU A 157 -3.32 12.94 -7.02
N GLY A 158 -4.32 13.10 -7.88
CA GLY A 158 -4.16 13.18 -9.33
C GLY A 158 -3.28 14.36 -9.81
N GLU A 159 -3.02 15.35 -8.95
CA GLU A 159 -2.10 16.46 -9.25
C GLU A 159 -0.62 16.13 -8.94
N LEU A 160 -0.36 15.02 -8.23
CA LEU A 160 0.99 14.56 -7.97
C LEU A 160 1.60 13.91 -9.23
N PRO A 161 2.94 13.91 -9.37
CA PRO A 161 3.63 13.31 -10.51
C PRO A 161 3.66 11.77 -10.41
N ILE A 162 2.47 11.15 -10.41
CA ILE A 162 2.32 9.70 -10.27
C ILE A 162 2.44 9.04 -11.64
N GLU A 163 3.47 8.22 -11.82
CA GLU A 163 3.65 7.34 -12.98
C GLU A 163 3.08 5.96 -12.69
N ARG A 164 3.33 5.42 -11.49
CA ARG A 164 2.94 4.06 -11.11
C ARG A 164 1.95 4.06 -9.96
N VAL A 165 0.99 3.13 -10.02
CA VAL A 165 0.10 2.83 -8.90
C VAL A 165 0.21 1.34 -8.58
N ILE A 166 0.69 1.02 -7.39
CA ILE A 166 0.73 -0.33 -6.85
C ILE A 166 -0.55 -0.55 -6.07
N ILE A 167 -1.31 -1.54 -6.48
CA ILE A 167 -2.67 -1.81 -6.01
C ILE A 167 -2.67 -3.18 -5.35
N PRO A 168 -3.17 -3.34 -4.11
CA PRO A 168 -3.19 -4.63 -3.43
C PRO A 168 -4.15 -5.64 -4.08
N HIS A 169 -5.22 -5.16 -4.73
CA HIS A 169 -6.22 -5.99 -5.36
C HIS A 169 -6.39 -5.62 -6.84
N GLY A 170 -5.67 -6.34 -7.73
CA GLY A 170 -5.80 -6.15 -9.16
C GLY A 170 -4.49 -5.96 -9.91
N GLU A 171 -4.61 -5.46 -11.14
CA GLU A 171 -3.48 -5.21 -12.02
C GLU A 171 -2.76 -3.91 -11.64
N LEU A 172 -1.44 -3.94 -11.60
CA LEU A 172 -0.63 -2.76 -11.34
C LEU A 172 -0.70 -1.78 -12.52
N ILE A 173 -0.72 -0.49 -12.22
CA ILE A 173 -0.55 0.56 -13.21
C ILE A 173 0.93 0.97 -13.22
N LEU A 174 1.59 0.79 -14.36
CA LEU A 174 3.03 1.03 -14.47
C LEU A 174 3.39 2.29 -15.27
N SER A 175 2.38 2.99 -15.80
CA SER A 175 2.53 4.28 -16.49
C SER A 175 1.26 5.12 -16.40
N ASP A 176 1.42 6.44 -16.54
CA ASP A 176 0.30 7.39 -16.60
C ASP A 176 -0.60 7.37 -15.34
N GLY A 177 -0.05 7.01 -14.18
CA GLY A 177 -0.80 6.78 -12.96
C GLY A 177 -1.71 7.94 -12.58
N ALA A 178 -1.22 9.18 -12.61
CA ALA A 178 -2.01 10.37 -12.31
C ALA A 178 -3.21 10.55 -13.26
N ALA A 179 -3.00 10.34 -14.57
CA ALA A 179 -4.07 10.47 -15.56
C ALA A 179 -5.14 9.39 -15.38
N ARG A 180 -4.72 8.16 -15.09
CA ARG A 180 -5.64 7.04 -14.82
C ARG A 180 -6.42 7.24 -13.53
N LEU A 181 -5.78 7.80 -12.50
CA LEU A 181 -6.44 8.14 -11.24
C LEU A 181 -7.55 9.19 -11.45
N ARG A 182 -7.24 10.27 -12.15
CA ARG A 182 -8.26 11.29 -12.49
C ARG A 182 -9.42 10.71 -13.30
N THR A 183 -9.12 9.78 -14.23
CA THR A 183 -10.17 9.10 -14.99
C THR A 183 -11.06 8.25 -14.08
N ALA A 184 -10.49 7.46 -13.17
CA ALA A 184 -11.23 6.64 -12.23
C ALA A 184 -12.14 7.47 -11.33
N VAL A 185 -11.63 8.60 -10.81
CA VAL A 185 -12.42 9.55 -10.00
C VAL A 185 -13.58 10.14 -10.80
N ALA A 186 -13.33 10.56 -12.04
CA ALA A 186 -14.38 11.11 -12.91
C ALA A 186 -15.46 10.08 -13.24
N GLU A 187 -15.08 8.84 -13.52
CA GLU A 187 -16.01 7.73 -13.76
C GLU A 187 -16.84 7.40 -12.52
N SER A 188 -16.23 7.38 -11.34
CA SER A 188 -16.92 7.15 -10.07
C SER A 188 -17.94 8.24 -9.73
N ARG A 189 -17.68 9.50 -10.11
CA ARG A 189 -18.65 10.60 -9.97
C ARG A 189 -19.82 10.54 -10.94
N ALA A 190 -19.65 9.84 -12.08
CA ALA A 190 -20.66 9.78 -13.14
C ALA A 190 -21.62 8.60 -13.00
N GLY A 191 -21.26 7.58 -12.26
CA GLY A 191 -22.03 6.34 -12.06
C GLY A 191 -22.85 6.34 -10.83
#